data_8a2b0d9fbb811ddb835a685ef216d6be
#
_entry.id   8a2b0d9fbb811ddb835a685ef216d6be
#
_cell.length_a   1.000
_cell.length_b   1.000
_cell.length_c   1.000
_cell.angle_alpha   90.00
_cell.angle_beta   90.00
_cell.angle_gamma   90.00
#
_symmetry.space_group_name_H-M   'P 1'
#
loop_
_entity.id
_entity.type
_entity.pdbx_description
1 polymer ?
#
loop_
_entity_poly.entity_id
_entity_poly.type
_entity_poly.pdbx_seq_one_letter_code
_entity_poly.pdbx_strand_id
1 'polypeptide(L)'
;MAQNGGVGPDAGAPPAADAEEQYRRRWQRILDCVALKQPDRMPVALYTTFWLARYGGISCRELMYDYDKTAAIAERAVLEFEPDAVAPLFIGNALGPTLDAFGYKQLRWAGRGVGDDQPYQYIDAEYMTAAEYPELLKDPTGFYLRKYLPRIFGAAEGLEKFPDLPGMFYFRVMTGLRPLVDKDLRAALRRLLDAADEVDRVTQRSIAWNQRIAALGFPLINGSSSGAPYDVVADYFRGATGMMKDLYRHRELLLQVVDMMRVNLVRMTIANARASGNPIVFIPIHWAPDAFMSPKQFETFWWPSFRQMMLDLIEAGLVPMPLWESDCTKRLEVIRDIPAGKCIYWFERTDLVRAHEVLGDVVALRGNLSPSLMATGTPQQVDAAVKHLVDHVWNRGGKLILDTAFGIPDETPVANVRAMFAAARRYAG
;
A
#
# COMPACT_ATOMS: atom_id res chain seq x y z
N MET A 1 -41.38 13.54 32.63
CA MET A 1 -40.27 12.85 33.31
C MET A 1 -39.88 11.68 32.44
N ALA A 2 -38.89 11.86 31.57
CA ALA A 2 -38.31 10.81 30.75
C ALA A 2 -36.85 10.68 31.20
N GLN A 3 -36.51 9.50 31.70
CA GLN A 3 -35.16 9.19 32.17
C GLN A 3 -34.20 9.00 30.98
N ASN A 4 -33.21 9.86 30.93
CA ASN A 4 -32.04 9.69 30.08
C ASN A 4 -31.23 8.48 30.58
N GLY A 5 -31.24 7.41 29.83
CA GLY A 5 -30.27 6.32 29.95
C GLY A 5 -28.91 6.76 29.39
N GLY A 6 -28.04 7.24 30.26
CA GLY A 6 -26.64 7.52 29.92
C GLY A 6 -25.94 6.23 29.59
N VAL A 7 -25.37 6.15 28.38
CA VAL A 7 -24.37 5.16 28.02
C VAL A 7 -23.11 5.52 28.81
N GLY A 8 -22.76 4.69 29.79
CA GLY A 8 -21.56 4.87 30.61
C GLY A 8 -20.30 4.72 29.77
N PRO A 9 -19.25 5.45 30.13
CA PRO A 9 -17.96 5.35 29.46
C PRO A 9 -17.17 4.10 29.94
N ASP A 10 -16.33 3.60 29.02
CA ASP A 10 -15.19 2.74 29.25
C ASP A 10 -15.38 1.35 29.86
N ALA A 11 -15.57 0.38 28.96
CA ALA A 11 -15.05 -0.96 29.22
C ALA A 11 -13.56 -1.00 28.81
N GLY A 12 -12.68 -0.70 29.78
CA GLY A 12 -11.36 -1.28 29.91
C GLY A 12 -10.33 -1.08 28.81
N ALA A 13 -9.91 0.17 28.51
CA ALA A 13 -8.57 0.37 27.95
C ALA A 13 -7.52 0.01 29.01
N PRO A 14 -6.47 -0.77 28.66
CA PRO A 14 -5.40 -1.08 29.62
C PRO A 14 -4.76 0.21 30.16
N PRO A 15 -4.23 0.21 31.39
CA PRO A 15 -3.54 1.37 31.93
C PRO A 15 -2.37 1.78 31.04
N ALA A 16 -2.12 3.07 30.90
CA ALA A 16 -1.16 3.65 29.92
C ALA A 16 0.25 3.02 29.96
N ALA A 17 0.75 2.62 31.14
CA ALA A 17 2.06 1.97 31.30
C ALA A 17 2.09 0.54 30.69
N ASP A 18 0.98 -0.19 30.75
CA ASP A 18 0.87 -1.52 30.15
C ASP A 18 0.76 -1.45 28.62
N ALA A 19 0.06 -0.44 28.10
CA ALA A 19 -0.06 -0.22 26.65
C ALA A 19 1.30 0.09 25.99
N GLU A 20 2.15 0.92 26.63
CA GLU A 20 3.49 1.22 26.11
C GLU A 20 4.38 -0.03 26.08
N GLU A 21 4.33 -0.86 27.13
CA GLU A 21 5.09 -2.12 27.16
C GLU A 21 4.59 -3.09 26.10
N GLN A 22 3.27 -3.20 25.91
CA GLN A 22 2.69 -4.03 24.86
C GLN A 22 3.06 -3.53 23.47
N TYR A 23 3.06 -2.22 23.23
CA TYR A 23 3.55 -1.63 21.99
C TYR A 23 4.99 -2.03 21.70
N ARG A 24 5.89 -1.87 22.69
CA ARG A 24 7.32 -2.22 22.55
C ARG A 24 7.51 -3.71 22.24
N ARG A 25 6.81 -4.60 22.96
CA ARG A 25 6.89 -6.06 22.73
C ARG A 25 6.39 -6.46 21.35
N ARG A 26 5.23 -5.93 20.90
CA ARG A 26 4.66 -6.20 19.57
C ARG A 26 5.60 -5.71 18.48
N TRP A 27 6.10 -4.50 18.63
CA TRP A 27 7.04 -3.92 17.66
C TRP A 27 8.35 -4.69 17.60
N GLN A 28 8.89 -5.10 18.74
CA GLN A 28 10.13 -5.88 18.81
C GLN A 28 10.01 -7.22 18.08
N ARG A 29 8.85 -7.92 18.15
CA ARG A 29 8.60 -9.16 17.38
C ARG A 29 8.75 -8.94 15.88
N ILE A 30 8.21 -7.84 15.36
CA ILE A 30 8.34 -7.50 13.94
C ILE A 30 9.81 -7.24 13.58
N LEU A 31 10.51 -6.44 14.40
CA LEU A 31 11.92 -6.14 14.18
C LEU A 31 12.83 -7.37 14.30
N ASP A 32 12.52 -8.28 15.21
CA ASP A 32 13.26 -9.54 15.34
C ASP A 32 13.09 -10.41 14.10
N CYS A 33 11.87 -10.52 13.57
CA CYS A 33 11.65 -11.19 12.27
C CYS A 33 12.49 -10.55 11.16
N VAL A 34 12.48 -9.21 11.02
CA VAL A 34 13.29 -8.49 10.02
C VAL A 34 14.76 -8.80 10.18
N ALA A 35 15.28 -8.79 11.42
CA ALA A 35 16.68 -9.06 11.74
C ALA A 35 17.04 -10.55 11.69
N LEU A 36 16.16 -11.41 11.22
CA LEU A 36 16.27 -12.87 11.16
C LEU A 36 16.52 -13.53 12.54
N LYS A 37 16.03 -12.89 13.59
CA LYS A 37 16.01 -13.43 14.95
C LYS A 37 14.67 -14.08 15.23
N GLN A 38 14.67 -15.10 16.10
CA GLN A 38 13.43 -15.73 16.53
C GLN A 38 12.79 -14.89 17.63
N PRO A 39 11.58 -14.32 17.44
CA PRO A 39 10.87 -13.64 18.53
C PRO A 39 10.25 -14.65 19.52
N ASP A 40 9.76 -14.14 20.64
CA ASP A 40 9.14 -14.94 21.71
C ASP A 40 7.92 -15.75 21.21
N ARG A 41 7.19 -15.25 20.21
CA ARG A 41 6.13 -15.96 19.50
C ARG A 41 6.00 -15.44 18.06
N MET A 42 5.30 -16.19 17.23
CA MET A 42 5.00 -15.79 15.85
C MET A 42 4.10 -14.55 15.85
N PRO A 43 4.54 -13.42 15.27
CA PRO A 43 3.70 -12.23 15.16
C PRO A 43 2.57 -12.44 14.15
N VAL A 44 1.41 -11.84 14.44
CA VAL A 44 0.23 -11.83 13.56
C VAL A 44 -0.10 -10.40 13.18
N ALA A 45 -0.19 -10.11 11.90
CA ALA A 45 -0.63 -8.81 11.41
C ALA A 45 -2.14 -8.80 11.12
N LEU A 46 -2.75 -7.64 11.32
CA LEU A 46 -4.13 -7.36 10.89
C LEU A 46 -4.08 -6.31 9.79
N TYR A 47 -4.11 -6.76 8.54
CA TYR A 47 -4.19 -5.88 7.39
C TYR A 47 -5.60 -5.92 6.82
N THR A 48 -6.32 -4.81 6.94
CA THR A 48 -7.71 -4.70 6.51
C THR A 48 -7.85 -3.63 5.43
N THR A 49 -8.76 -3.89 4.48
CA THR A 49 -9.24 -2.95 3.50
C THR A 49 -10.75 -2.85 3.60
N PHE A 50 -11.50 -3.24 2.60
CA PHE A 50 -12.96 -3.17 2.58
C PHE A 50 -13.65 -4.25 3.43
N TRP A 51 -12.93 -5.25 3.92
CA TRP A 51 -13.45 -6.19 4.92
C TRP A 51 -14.04 -5.48 6.15
N LEU A 52 -13.53 -4.29 6.49
CA LEU A 52 -14.08 -3.47 7.57
C LEU A 52 -15.55 -3.09 7.35
N ALA A 53 -16.00 -2.93 6.10
CA ALA A 53 -17.40 -2.69 5.80
C ALA A 53 -18.28 -3.88 6.24
N ARG A 54 -17.86 -5.09 5.86
CA ARG A 54 -18.53 -6.33 6.29
C ARG A 54 -18.51 -6.51 7.79
N TYR A 55 -17.34 -6.33 8.42
CA TYR A 55 -17.19 -6.44 9.87
C TYR A 55 -18.03 -5.39 10.62
N GLY A 56 -18.14 -4.20 10.07
CA GLY A 56 -18.92 -3.09 10.62
C GLY A 56 -20.42 -3.17 10.35
N GLY A 57 -20.85 -3.99 9.37
CA GLY A 57 -22.23 -4.03 8.90
C GLY A 57 -22.65 -2.75 8.17
N ILE A 58 -21.73 -2.15 7.42
CA ILE A 58 -21.93 -0.93 6.60
C ILE A 58 -21.57 -1.21 5.14
N SER A 59 -21.97 -0.31 4.24
CA SER A 59 -21.59 -0.39 2.84
C SER A 59 -20.11 0.03 2.61
N CYS A 60 -19.53 -0.37 1.48
CA CYS A 60 -18.23 0.13 1.04
C CYS A 60 -18.25 1.65 0.87
N ARG A 61 -19.37 2.21 0.41
CA ARG A 61 -19.55 3.66 0.29
C ARG A 61 -19.48 4.35 1.64
N GLU A 62 -20.20 3.87 2.66
CA GLU A 62 -20.10 4.43 4.02
C GLU A 62 -18.66 4.35 4.55
N LEU A 63 -17.97 3.22 4.32
CA LEU A 63 -16.57 3.05 4.71
C LEU A 63 -15.66 4.11 4.07
N MET A 64 -15.88 4.45 2.79
CA MET A 64 -15.07 5.42 2.05
C MET A 64 -15.35 6.88 2.41
N TYR A 65 -16.56 7.20 2.87
CA TYR A 65 -17.02 8.58 3.05
C TYR A 65 -17.19 9.01 4.51
N ASP A 66 -17.37 8.06 5.43
CA ASP A 66 -17.54 8.34 6.87
C ASP A 66 -16.26 7.93 7.62
N TYR A 67 -15.32 8.85 7.70
CA TYR A 67 -14.01 8.61 8.32
C TYR A 67 -14.11 8.26 9.81
N ASP A 68 -15.06 8.86 10.55
CA ASP A 68 -15.22 8.62 11.98
C ASP A 68 -15.80 7.21 12.24
N LYS A 69 -16.79 6.82 11.45
CA LYS A 69 -17.35 5.46 11.50
C LYS A 69 -16.30 4.41 11.14
N THR A 70 -15.51 4.66 10.10
CA THR A 70 -14.42 3.77 9.67
C THR A 70 -13.37 3.63 10.75
N ALA A 71 -12.97 4.72 11.40
CA ALA A 71 -12.00 4.69 12.50
C ALA A 71 -12.52 3.88 13.69
N ALA A 72 -13.77 4.06 14.08
CA ALA A 72 -14.39 3.32 15.19
C ALA A 72 -14.51 1.81 14.89
N ILE A 73 -14.87 1.44 13.65
CA ILE A 73 -14.94 0.03 13.23
C ILE A 73 -13.55 -0.60 13.23
N ALA A 74 -12.54 0.10 12.72
CA ALA A 74 -11.16 -0.38 12.70
C ALA A 74 -10.60 -0.54 14.12
N GLU A 75 -10.82 0.42 15.04
CA GLU A 75 -10.40 0.31 16.44
C GLU A 75 -11.05 -0.90 17.12
N ARG A 76 -12.34 -1.13 16.90
CA ARG A 76 -13.04 -2.31 17.42
C ARG A 76 -12.43 -3.62 16.92
N ALA A 77 -12.06 -3.70 15.63
CA ALA A 77 -11.40 -4.87 15.09
C ALA A 77 -10.00 -5.08 15.71
N VAL A 78 -9.23 -4.02 15.88
CA VAL A 78 -7.91 -4.10 16.53
C VAL A 78 -8.03 -4.61 17.97
N LEU A 79 -8.98 -4.11 18.74
CA LEU A 79 -9.22 -4.52 20.12
C LEU A 79 -9.75 -5.96 20.22
N GLU A 80 -10.58 -6.41 19.27
CA GLU A 80 -11.11 -7.78 19.26
C GLU A 80 -10.01 -8.81 18.92
N PHE A 81 -9.19 -8.53 17.92
CA PHE A 81 -8.21 -9.50 17.40
C PHE A 81 -6.85 -9.41 18.08
N GLU A 82 -6.50 -8.27 18.68
CA GLU A 82 -5.22 -8.02 19.38
C GLU A 82 -3.99 -8.43 18.54
N PRO A 83 -3.81 -7.88 17.33
CA PRO A 83 -2.67 -8.20 16.47
C PRO A 83 -1.36 -7.67 17.02
N ASP A 84 -0.24 -8.18 16.46
CA ASP A 84 1.09 -7.62 16.75
C ASP A 84 1.38 -6.36 15.94
N ALA A 85 0.75 -6.20 14.79
CA ALA A 85 0.81 -4.97 14.00
C ALA A 85 -0.46 -4.80 13.16
N VAL A 86 -0.81 -3.56 12.86
CA VAL A 86 -2.02 -3.20 12.12
C VAL A 86 -1.69 -2.41 10.86
N ALA A 87 -2.54 -2.50 9.83
CA ALA A 87 -2.44 -1.65 8.66
C ALA A 87 -2.69 -0.18 9.03
N PRO A 88 -2.00 0.79 8.42
CA PRO A 88 -2.43 2.19 8.48
C PRO A 88 -3.86 2.33 7.96
N LEU A 89 -4.71 3.07 8.68
CA LEU A 89 -6.09 3.33 8.25
C LEU A 89 -6.09 4.30 7.05
N PHE A 90 -7.18 4.34 6.30
CA PHE A 90 -7.41 5.20 5.13
C PHE A 90 -6.51 4.93 3.91
N ILE A 91 -5.67 3.89 3.94
CA ILE A 91 -4.96 3.44 2.74
C ILE A 91 -5.89 2.52 1.94
N GLY A 92 -6.35 3.01 0.80
CA GLY A 92 -7.14 2.22 -0.14
C GLY A 92 -8.63 2.05 0.16
N ASN A 93 -9.13 2.52 1.32
CA ASN A 93 -10.51 2.26 1.69
C ASN A 93 -11.36 3.47 2.12
N ALA A 94 -10.79 4.58 2.51
CA ALA A 94 -11.56 5.72 3.04
C ALA A 94 -11.27 7.05 2.33
N LEU A 95 -11.02 7.02 1.03
CA LEU A 95 -10.61 8.19 0.24
C LEU A 95 -11.71 8.73 -0.68
N GLY A 96 -12.97 8.38 -0.48
CA GLY A 96 -14.08 8.82 -1.34
C GLY A 96 -14.13 10.34 -1.56
N PRO A 97 -14.16 11.17 -0.51
CA PRO A 97 -14.17 12.63 -0.66
C PRO A 97 -12.93 13.18 -1.37
N THR A 98 -11.76 12.60 -1.15
CA THR A 98 -10.52 13.00 -1.85
C THR A 98 -10.60 12.66 -3.34
N LEU A 99 -11.06 11.46 -3.70
CA LEU A 99 -11.26 11.05 -5.09
C LEU A 99 -12.27 11.95 -5.81
N ASP A 100 -13.37 12.34 -5.12
CA ASP A 100 -14.37 13.29 -5.64
C ASP A 100 -13.77 14.67 -5.85
N ALA A 101 -12.99 15.19 -4.88
CA ALA A 101 -12.38 16.53 -4.96
C ALA A 101 -11.41 16.67 -6.15
N PHE A 102 -10.63 15.63 -6.43
CA PHE A 102 -9.78 15.58 -7.62
C PHE A 102 -10.55 15.27 -8.91
N GLY A 103 -11.75 14.69 -8.83
CA GLY A 103 -12.43 14.12 -10.01
C GLY A 103 -11.57 13.03 -10.65
N TYR A 104 -11.10 12.05 -9.86
CA TYR A 104 -10.12 11.05 -10.27
C TYR A 104 -10.67 10.13 -11.36
N LYS A 105 -9.92 9.91 -12.44
CA LYS A 105 -10.39 9.23 -13.64
C LYS A 105 -9.84 7.80 -13.80
N GLN A 106 -8.86 7.39 -13.01
CA GLN A 106 -8.25 6.05 -13.11
C GLN A 106 -8.95 4.99 -12.24
N LEU A 107 -9.98 5.38 -11.47
CA LEU A 107 -10.79 4.48 -10.67
C LEU A 107 -12.28 4.72 -10.89
N ARG A 108 -13.07 3.66 -10.68
CA ARG A 108 -14.48 3.71 -10.29
C ARG A 108 -14.57 3.21 -8.86
N TRP A 109 -15.42 3.81 -8.03
CA TRP A 109 -15.53 3.43 -6.62
C TRP A 109 -16.97 3.46 -6.13
N ALA A 110 -17.21 3.00 -4.91
CA ALA A 110 -18.52 2.86 -4.32
C ALA A 110 -19.37 4.13 -4.47
N GLY A 111 -20.52 4.02 -5.17
CA GLY A 111 -21.40 5.14 -5.52
C GLY A 111 -20.89 6.03 -6.67
N ARG A 112 -19.76 5.68 -7.30
CA ARG A 112 -19.16 6.38 -8.45
C ARG A 112 -18.74 5.38 -9.53
N GLY A 113 -19.72 4.84 -10.24
CA GLY A 113 -19.53 3.90 -11.35
C GLY A 113 -19.48 2.43 -10.98
N VAL A 114 -19.54 2.10 -9.67
CA VAL A 114 -19.84 0.78 -9.13
C VAL A 114 -20.89 0.90 -8.03
N GLY A 115 -21.49 -0.22 -7.62
CA GLY A 115 -22.48 -0.26 -6.54
C GLY A 115 -21.92 0.16 -5.18
N ASP A 116 -22.80 0.56 -4.25
CA ASP A 116 -22.42 1.05 -2.93
C ASP A 116 -21.68 0.00 -2.08
N ASP A 117 -21.91 -1.29 -2.34
CA ASP A 117 -21.25 -2.42 -1.66
C ASP A 117 -20.02 -2.97 -2.41
N GLN A 118 -19.61 -2.32 -3.48
CA GLN A 118 -18.40 -2.68 -4.22
C GLN A 118 -17.29 -1.67 -3.91
N PRO A 119 -16.04 -2.12 -3.63
CA PRO A 119 -14.98 -1.22 -3.18
C PRO A 119 -14.56 -0.24 -4.28
N TYR A 120 -13.79 -0.70 -5.22
CA TYR A 120 -13.36 0.08 -6.39
C TYR A 120 -12.95 -0.83 -7.53
N GLN A 121 -12.88 -0.25 -8.71
CA GLN A 121 -12.35 -0.89 -9.91
C GLN A 121 -11.34 0.03 -10.57
N TYR A 122 -10.13 -0.48 -10.79
CA TYR A 122 -9.11 0.20 -11.57
C TYR A 122 -9.48 0.23 -13.06
N ILE A 123 -9.15 1.34 -13.74
CA ILE A 123 -9.37 1.53 -15.17
C ILE A 123 -8.02 1.44 -15.87
N ASP A 124 -7.71 0.27 -16.44
CA ASP A 124 -6.53 0.11 -17.29
C ASP A 124 -6.70 0.88 -18.60
N ALA A 125 -5.86 1.90 -18.79
CA ALA A 125 -5.88 2.74 -19.99
C ALA A 125 -4.50 3.32 -20.28
N GLU A 126 -4.29 3.76 -21.53
CA GLU A 126 -3.08 4.48 -21.94
C GLU A 126 -3.23 5.97 -21.61
N TYR A 127 -2.64 6.41 -20.50
CA TYR A 127 -2.63 7.82 -20.08
C TYR A 127 -1.42 8.59 -20.61
N MET A 128 -0.46 7.90 -21.19
CA MET A 128 0.73 8.44 -21.88
C MET A 128 1.08 7.54 -23.05
N THR A 129 1.31 8.12 -24.23
CA THR A 129 1.76 7.37 -25.42
C THR A 129 3.27 7.14 -25.39
N ALA A 130 3.75 6.14 -26.13
CA ALA A 130 5.21 5.89 -26.22
C ALA A 130 5.98 7.06 -26.86
N ALA A 131 5.35 7.84 -27.74
CA ALA A 131 5.93 9.02 -28.36
C ALA A 131 6.25 10.15 -27.35
N GLU A 132 5.64 10.10 -26.17
CA GLU A 132 5.81 11.11 -25.13
C GLU A 132 6.96 10.79 -24.14
N TYR A 133 7.59 9.62 -24.22
CA TYR A 133 8.76 9.28 -23.39
C TYR A 133 9.88 10.34 -23.42
N PRO A 134 10.30 10.86 -24.59
CA PRO A 134 11.35 11.88 -24.62
C PRO A 134 10.95 13.18 -23.91
N GLU A 135 9.67 13.58 -23.97
CA GLU A 135 9.20 14.77 -23.29
C GLU A 135 9.17 14.57 -21.77
N LEU A 136 8.66 13.42 -21.31
CA LEU A 136 8.67 13.06 -19.89
C LEU A 136 10.11 13.05 -19.34
N LEU A 137 11.05 12.48 -20.05
CA LEU A 137 12.46 12.44 -19.63
C LEU A 137 13.12 13.82 -19.59
N LYS A 138 12.75 14.71 -20.53
CA LYS A 138 13.34 16.05 -20.64
C LYS A 138 12.80 17.02 -19.58
N ASP A 139 11.51 16.98 -19.29
CA ASP A 139 10.81 17.86 -18.34
C ASP A 139 9.73 17.09 -17.58
N PRO A 140 10.09 16.24 -16.60
CA PRO A 140 9.11 15.45 -15.85
C PRO A 140 8.05 16.30 -15.18
N THR A 141 8.45 17.42 -14.53
CA THR A 141 7.51 18.29 -13.82
C THR A 141 6.54 18.97 -14.77
N GLY A 142 7.03 19.50 -15.88
CA GLY A 142 6.18 20.12 -16.90
C GLY A 142 5.26 19.12 -17.56
N PHE A 143 5.72 17.90 -17.85
CA PHE A 143 4.89 16.83 -18.38
C PHE A 143 3.74 16.46 -17.42
N TYR A 144 4.06 16.25 -16.13
CA TYR A 144 3.05 15.99 -15.12
C TYR A 144 2.04 17.14 -15.05
N LEU A 145 2.49 18.36 -14.93
CA LEU A 145 1.65 19.53 -14.72
C LEU A 145 0.72 19.79 -15.91
N ARG A 146 1.25 19.74 -17.15
CA ARG A 146 0.51 20.16 -18.36
C ARG A 146 -0.18 19.03 -19.11
N LYS A 147 0.23 17.76 -18.89
CA LYS A 147 -0.30 16.61 -19.62
C LYS A 147 -0.89 15.54 -18.74
N TYR A 148 -0.10 15.03 -17.79
CA TYR A 148 -0.51 13.84 -17.04
C TYR A 148 -1.64 14.15 -16.05
N LEU A 149 -1.47 15.16 -15.20
CA LEU A 149 -2.51 15.53 -14.22
C LEU A 149 -3.85 15.91 -14.86
N PRO A 150 -3.91 16.69 -15.97
CA PRO A 150 -5.15 16.93 -16.69
C PRO A 150 -5.87 15.66 -17.20
N ARG A 151 -5.10 14.63 -17.54
CA ARG A 151 -5.66 13.36 -18.04
C ARG A 151 -6.29 12.53 -16.94
N ILE A 152 -5.73 12.57 -15.72
CA ILE A 152 -6.16 11.73 -14.60
C ILE A 152 -7.03 12.45 -13.57
N PHE A 153 -7.02 13.80 -13.54
CA PHE A 153 -7.82 14.61 -12.61
C PHE A 153 -8.72 15.59 -13.35
N GLY A 154 -10.02 15.47 -13.17
CA GLY A 154 -10.98 16.46 -13.69
C GLY A 154 -10.76 17.87 -13.11
N ALA A 155 -10.30 17.96 -11.86
CA ALA A 155 -9.93 19.22 -11.24
C ALA A 155 -8.75 19.93 -11.92
N ALA A 156 -7.87 19.17 -12.60
CA ALA A 156 -6.63 19.66 -13.18
C ALA A 156 -6.70 19.98 -14.69
N GLU A 157 -7.83 19.75 -15.38
CA GLU A 157 -7.91 19.87 -16.84
C GLU A 157 -7.38 21.21 -17.38
N GLY A 158 -7.64 22.33 -16.71
CA GLY A 158 -7.15 23.64 -17.15
C GLY A 158 -5.65 23.85 -17.02
N LEU A 159 -4.90 22.94 -16.35
CA LEU A 159 -3.43 23.04 -16.22
C LEU A 159 -2.71 22.85 -17.55
N GLU A 160 -3.35 22.32 -18.60
CA GLU A 160 -2.78 22.25 -19.97
C GLU A 160 -2.30 23.63 -20.46
N LYS A 161 -2.91 24.70 -19.95
CA LYS A 161 -2.57 26.09 -20.28
C LYS A 161 -1.50 26.70 -19.40
N PHE A 162 -0.90 25.93 -18.47
CA PHE A 162 0.12 26.45 -17.58
C PHE A 162 1.38 26.87 -18.38
N PRO A 163 1.93 28.10 -18.16
CA PRO A 163 3.02 28.62 -18.96
C PRO A 163 4.34 27.91 -18.73
N ASP A 164 5.22 27.96 -19.73
CA ASP A 164 6.63 27.57 -19.61
C ASP A 164 7.40 28.60 -18.77
N LEU A 165 7.86 28.21 -17.59
CA LEU A 165 8.53 29.11 -16.65
C LEU A 165 9.96 29.47 -17.05
N PRO A 166 10.79 28.61 -17.70
CA PRO A 166 12.17 28.94 -18.08
C PRO A 166 12.33 30.15 -19.00
N GLY A 167 11.24 30.55 -19.70
CA GLY A 167 11.21 31.77 -20.51
C GLY A 167 11.00 33.06 -19.70
N MET A 168 10.77 32.96 -18.39
CA MET A 168 10.50 34.08 -17.52
C MET A 168 11.77 34.60 -16.87
N PHE A 169 12.46 35.50 -17.53
CA PHE A 169 13.67 36.15 -16.98
C PHE A 169 13.66 37.63 -17.28
N TYR A 170 14.35 38.41 -16.45
CA TYR A 170 14.46 39.86 -16.54
C TYR A 170 13.07 40.51 -16.64
N PHE A 171 12.85 41.46 -17.58
CA PHE A 171 11.54 42.08 -17.77
C PHE A 171 10.44 41.16 -18.27
N ARG A 172 10.76 39.99 -18.85
CA ARG A 172 9.79 39.01 -19.32
C ARG A 172 9.00 38.34 -18.19
N VAL A 173 9.50 38.40 -16.95
CA VAL A 173 8.75 37.93 -15.78
C VAL A 173 7.42 38.66 -15.61
N MET A 174 7.34 39.92 -15.98
CA MET A 174 6.13 40.77 -15.84
C MET A 174 5.01 40.29 -16.78
N THR A 175 5.33 39.72 -17.94
CA THR A 175 4.37 39.30 -18.94
C THR A 175 4.24 37.76 -19.01
N GLY A 176 5.22 37.02 -18.50
CA GLY A 176 5.26 35.57 -18.55
C GLY A 176 4.13 34.90 -17.77
N LEU A 177 3.61 35.56 -16.73
CA LEU A 177 2.46 35.07 -15.95
C LEU A 177 1.10 35.44 -16.57
N ARG A 178 1.07 36.14 -17.73
CA ARG A 178 -0.18 36.48 -18.40
C ARG A 178 -1.13 35.29 -18.64
N PRO A 179 -0.66 34.05 -18.96
CA PRO A 179 -1.55 32.90 -19.08
C PRO A 179 -2.39 32.62 -17.83
N LEU A 180 -1.95 33.03 -16.63
CA LEU A 180 -2.71 32.86 -15.39
C LEU A 180 -4.01 33.68 -15.33
N VAL A 181 -4.30 34.57 -16.32
CA VAL A 181 -5.59 35.24 -16.44
C VAL A 181 -6.64 34.34 -17.10
N ASP A 182 -6.24 33.24 -17.76
CA ASP A 182 -7.15 32.30 -18.37
C ASP A 182 -8.12 31.71 -17.33
N LYS A 183 -9.42 31.74 -17.66
CA LYS A 183 -10.48 31.34 -16.73
C LYS A 183 -10.42 29.85 -16.34
N ASP A 184 -10.04 28.97 -17.27
CA ASP A 184 -10.02 27.52 -17.05
C ASP A 184 -8.80 27.14 -16.22
N LEU A 185 -7.64 27.74 -16.50
CA LEU A 185 -6.43 27.58 -15.69
C LEU A 185 -6.67 28.06 -14.26
N ARG A 186 -7.27 29.23 -14.06
CA ARG A 186 -7.59 29.75 -12.73
C ARG A 186 -8.58 28.86 -12.00
N ALA A 187 -9.58 28.33 -12.69
CA ALA A 187 -10.53 27.39 -12.09
C ALA A 187 -9.85 26.08 -11.68
N ALA A 188 -8.94 25.54 -12.50
CA ALA A 188 -8.19 24.35 -12.15
C ALA A 188 -7.30 24.56 -10.91
N LEU A 189 -6.56 25.68 -10.85
CA LEU A 189 -5.72 26.02 -9.69
C LEU A 189 -6.55 26.12 -8.39
N ARG A 190 -7.74 26.75 -8.43
CA ARG A 190 -8.62 26.84 -7.27
C ARG A 190 -9.12 25.46 -6.83
N ARG A 191 -9.62 24.64 -7.77
CA ARG A 191 -10.09 23.27 -7.46
C ARG A 191 -9.00 22.40 -6.87
N LEU A 192 -7.74 22.56 -7.31
CA LEU A 192 -6.61 21.85 -6.72
C LEU A 192 -6.29 22.30 -5.31
N LEU A 193 -6.46 23.61 -4.99
CA LEU A 193 -6.34 24.09 -3.62
C LEU A 193 -7.45 23.50 -2.72
N ASP A 194 -8.70 23.52 -3.19
CA ASP A 194 -9.82 22.92 -2.47
C ASP A 194 -9.60 21.39 -2.25
N ALA A 195 -9.05 20.69 -3.26
CA ALA A 195 -8.70 19.28 -3.12
C ALA A 195 -7.55 19.06 -2.13
N ALA A 196 -6.58 19.97 -2.05
CA ALA A 196 -5.50 19.91 -1.07
C ALA A 196 -6.02 20.04 0.38
N ASP A 197 -7.06 20.86 0.61
CA ASP A 197 -7.71 20.96 1.93
C ASP A 197 -8.35 19.62 2.34
N GLU A 198 -8.91 18.87 1.39
CA GLU A 198 -9.43 17.52 1.66
C GLU A 198 -8.32 16.51 1.96
N VAL A 199 -7.18 16.60 1.25
CA VAL A 199 -5.99 15.77 1.54
C VAL A 199 -5.47 16.06 2.95
N ASP A 200 -5.40 17.32 3.35
CA ASP A 200 -4.98 17.68 4.72
C ASP A 200 -5.96 17.10 5.76
N ARG A 201 -7.26 17.23 5.53
CA ARG A 201 -8.29 16.68 6.43
C ARG A 201 -8.13 15.18 6.66
N VAL A 202 -7.95 14.38 5.59
CA VAL A 202 -7.76 12.93 5.72
C VAL A 202 -6.42 12.59 6.36
N THR A 203 -5.39 13.40 6.11
CA THR A 203 -4.06 13.26 6.73
C THR A 203 -4.13 13.46 8.23
N GLN A 204 -4.79 14.53 8.71
CA GLN A 204 -4.95 14.79 10.14
C GLN A 204 -5.72 13.66 10.83
N ARG A 205 -6.77 13.12 10.20
CA ARG A 205 -7.51 11.96 10.72
C ARG A 205 -6.66 10.70 10.78
N SER A 206 -5.82 10.47 9.76
CA SER A 206 -4.88 9.35 9.76
C SER A 206 -3.87 9.47 10.90
N ILE A 207 -3.32 10.65 11.12
CA ILE A 207 -2.38 10.91 12.22
C ILE A 207 -3.06 10.66 13.57
N ALA A 208 -4.27 11.22 13.77
CA ALA A 208 -5.01 11.05 15.02
C ALA A 208 -5.32 9.57 15.29
N TRP A 209 -5.75 8.82 14.28
CA TRP A 209 -6.00 7.39 14.42
C TRP A 209 -4.73 6.60 14.73
N ASN A 210 -3.62 6.89 14.04
CA ASN A 210 -2.34 6.23 14.27
C ASN A 210 -1.84 6.45 15.71
N GLN A 211 -1.97 7.68 16.23
CA GLN A 211 -1.64 8.03 17.62
C GLN A 211 -2.55 7.28 18.61
N ARG A 212 -3.85 7.22 18.32
CA ARG A 212 -4.82 6.50 19.15
C ARG A 212 -4.48 5.01 19.24
N ILE A 213 -4.20 4.36 18.11
CA ILE A 213 -3.85 2.93 18.05
C ILE A 213 -2.52 2.65 18.76
N ALA A 214 -1.53 3.52 18.58
CA ALA A 214 -0.26 3.41 19.31
C ALA A 214 -0.45 3.54 20.83
N ALA A 215 -1.29 4.48 21.28
CA ALA A 215 -1.64 4.64 22.70
C ALA A 215 -2.40 3.44 23.29
N LEU A 216 -3.04 2.63 22.45
CA LEU A 216 -3.66 1.36 22.82
C LEU A 216 -2.66 0.17 22.79
N GLY A 217 -1.41 0.42 22.46
CA GLY A 217 -0.35 -0.58 22.46
C GLY A 217 -0.20 -1.35 21.14
N PHE A 218 -0.71 -0.83 20.01
CA PHE A 218 -0.64 -1.49 18.70
C PHE A 218 0.21 -0.69 17.71
N PRO A 219 1.36 -1.23 17.25
CA PRO A 219 2.17 -0.59 16.22
C PRO A 219 1.56 -0.75 14.83
N LEU A 220 1.85 0.22 13.95
CA LEU A 220 1.55 0.09 12.53
C LEU A 220 2.57 -0.80 11.84
N ILE A 221 2.12 -1.67 10.93
CA ILE A 221 2.98 -2.58 10.18
C ILE A 221 3.89 -1.85 9.17
N ASN A 222 3.48 -0.69 8.69
CA ASN A 222 4.30 0.18 7.82
C ASN A 222 3.99 1.65 8.07
N GLY A 223 4.98 2.51 7.83
CA GLY A 223 4.87 3.96 8.00
C GLY A 223 4.73 4.72 6.70
N SER A 224 5.10 4.10 5.60
CA SER A 224 4.98 4.68 4.26
C SER A 224 4.69 3.60 3.22
N SER A 225 4.38 4.04 2.01
CA SER A 225 4.22 3.18 0.85
C SER A 225 4.91 3.76 -0.36
N SER A 226 5.21 2.91 -1.34
CA SER A 226 5.76 3.27 -2.63
C SER A 226 5.20 2.35 -3.71
N GLY A 227 5.56 2.55 -4.98
CA GLY A 227 5.31 1.61 -6.07
C GLY A 227 6.62 1.04 -6.62
N ALA A 228 6.60 -0.13 -7.23
CA ALA A 228 7.74 -0.61 -8.00
C ALA A 228 7.91 0.26 -9.25
N PRO A 229 9.14 0.68 -9.61
CA PRO A 229 9.34 1.67 -10.69
C PRO A 229 8.73 1.26 -12.03
N TYR A 230 8.88 -0.01 -12.41
CA TYR A 230 8.28 -0.55 -13.62
C TYR A 230 6.75 -0.54 -13.55
N ASP A 231 6.18 -0.98 -12.41
CA ASP A 231 4.74 -1.09 -12.21
C ASP A 231 4.07 0.29 -12.27
N VAL A 232 4.70 1.33 -11.71
CA VAL A 232 4.21 2.70 -11.79
C VAL A 232 4.10 3.16 -13.26
N VAL A 233 5.09 2.85 -14.10
CA VAL A 233 5.03 3.18 -15.54
C VAL A 233 3.95 2.35 -16.23
N ALA A 234 3.84 1.07 -15.90
CA ALA A 234 2.87 0.17 -16.50
C ALA A 234 1.44 0.54 -16.15
N ASP A 235 1.14 0.67 -14.87
CA ASP A 235 -0.22 0.86 -14.38
C ASP A 235 -0.74 2.27 -14.64
N TYR A 236 0.07 3.28 -14.35
CA TYR A 236 -0.44 4.66 -14.30
C TYR A 236 -0.18 5.47 -15.57
N PHE A 237 0.71 5.02 -16.46
CA PHE A 237 1.03 5.75 -17.68
C PHE A 237 0.68 4.99 -18.94
N ARG A 238 1.18 3.75 -19.09
CA ARG A 238 1.14 3.04 -20.37
C ARG A 238 -0.05 2.12 -20.54
N GLY A 239 -0.65 1.66 -19.44
CA GLY A 239 -1.60 0.57 -19.45
C GLY A 239 -0.98 -0.76 -19.92
N ALA A 240 -1.66 -1.87 -19.70
CA ALA A 240 -1.17 -3.20 -20.00
C ALA A 240 -0.73 -3.37 -21.46
N THR A 241 -1.60 -2.94 -22.40
CA THR A 241 -1.33 -3.08 -23.84
C THR A 241 -0.15 -2.22 -24.30
N GLY A 242 -0.02 -1.00 -23.81
CA GLY A 242 1.09 -0.10 -24.11
C GLY A 242 2.40 -0.68 -23.62
N MET A 243 2.42 -1.09 -22.35
CA MET A 243 3.61 -1.63 -21.71
C MET A 243 4.14 -2.90 -22.39
N MET A 244 3.23 -3.83 -22.76
CA MET A 244 3.63 -5.04 -23.48
C MET A 244 4.26 -4.75 -24.85
N LYS A 245 3.81 -3.70 -25.54
CA LYS A 245 4.42 -3.26 -26.82
C LYS A 245 5.79 -2.64 -26.57
N ASP A 246 5.97 -1.87 -25.51
CA ASP A 246 7.18 -1.14 -25.23
C ASP A 246 8.35 -2.06 -24.87
N LEU A 247 8.10 -3.23 -24.29
CA LEU A 247 9.11 -4.29 -24.08
C LEU A 247 9.84 -4.70 -25.37
N TYR A 248 9.22 -4.49 -26.53
CA TYR A 248 9.81 -4.87 -27.83
C TYR A 248 10.18 -3.65 -28.70
N ARG A 249 9.41 -2.57 -28.62
CA ARG A 249 9.51 -1.44 -29.57
C ARG A 249 10.25 -0.23 -29.02
N HIS A 250 10.26 -0.06 -27.67
CA HIS A 250 10.76 1.15 -27.02
C HIS A 250 11.65 0.84 -25.80
N ARG A 251 12.42 -0.27 -25.89
CA ARG A 251 13.19 -0.85 -24.80
C ARG A 251 14.09 0.15 -24.06
N GLU A 252 14.85 0.92 -24.79
CA GLU A 252 15.83 1.87 -24.21
C GLU A 252 15.12 3.03 -23.49
N LEU A 253 14.09 3.60 -24.13
CA LEU A 253 13.29 4.68 -23.52
C LEU A 253 12.55 4.18 -22.29
N LEU A 254 11.98 2.96 -22.34
CA LEU A 254 11.34 2.33 -21.21
C LEU A 254 12.30 2.21 -20.02
N LEU A 255 13.50 1.68 -20.22
CA LEU A 255 14.50 1.54 -19.16
C LEU A 255 14.92 2.90 -18.58
N GLN A 256 15.08 3.94 -19.40
CA GLN A 256 15.39 5.30 -18.94
C GLN A 256 14.26 5.88 -18.08
N VAL A 257 12.99 5.70 -18.49
CA VAL A 257 11.83 6.20 -17.74
C VAL A 257 11.66 5.43 -16.43
N VAL A 258 11.84 4.11 -16.44
CA VAL A 258 11.78 3.28 -15.23
C VAL A 258 12.88 3.70 -14.24
N ASP A 259 14.10 4.00 -14.69
CA ASP A 259 15.17 4.48 -13.80
C ASP A 259 14.89 5.90 -13.26
N MET A 260 14.40 6.80 -14.10
CA MET A 260 13.94 8.12 -13.65
C MET A 260 12.85 8.00 -12.57
N MET A 261 11.87 7.08 -12.75
CA MET A 261 10.86 6.81 -11.75
C MET A 261 11.47 6.27 -10.46
N ARG A 262 12.40 5.33 -10.53
CA ARG A 262 13.13 4.82 -9.37
C ARG A 262 13.70 5.95 -8.51
N VAL A 263 14.45 6.85 -9.13
CA VAL A 263 15.09 7.98 -8.42
C VAL A 263 14.07 8.85 -7.70
N ASN A 264 12.96 9.17 -8.37
CA ASN A 264 11.90 10.00 -7.78
C ASN A 264 11.15 9.28 -6.66
N LEU A 265 10.79 8.00 -6.86
CA LEU A 265 10.10 7.18 -5.86
C LEU A 265 10.95 6.99 -4.61
N VAL A 266 12.24 6.67 -4.75
CA VAL A 266 13.17 6.53 -3.61
C VAL A 266 13.21 7.81 -2.78
N ARG A 267 13.42 8.97 -3.44
CA ARG A 267 13.47 10.26 -2.74
C ARG A 267 12.19 10.56 -1.95
N MET A 268 11.03 10.38 -2.58
CA MET A 268 9.72 10.62 -1.95
C MET A 268 9.46 9.63 -0.81
N THR A 269 9.77 8.36 -1.02
CA THR A 269 9.57 7.30 -0.02
C THR A 269 10.40 7.54 1.24
N ILE A 270 11.68 7.92 1.08
CA ILE A 270 12.56 8.25 2.22
C ILE A 270 11.99 9.45 2.99
N ALA A 271 11.53 10.50 2.32
CA ALA A 271 10.93 11.65 2.98
C ALA A 271 9.68 11.27 3.78
N ASN A 272 8.78 10.50 3.19
CA ASN A 272 7.54 10.05 3.83
C ASN A 272 7.81 9.11 5.02
N ALA A 273 8.73 8.15 4.88
CA ALA A 273 9.10 7.24 5.95
C ALA A 273 9.71 7.97 7.15
N ARG A 274 10.59 8.96 6.90
CA ARG A 274 11.16 9.80 7.96
C ARG A 274 10.10 10.64 8.68
N ALA A 275 9.13 11.18 7.94
CA ALA A 275 8.02 11.94 8.53
C ALA A 275 7.11 11.06 9.40
N SER A 276 6.92 9.80 9.06
CA SER A 276 6.10 8.84 9.84
C SER A 276 6.81 8.28 11.07
N GLY A 277 8.14 8.25 11.08
CA GLY A 277 8.96 7.62 12.13
C GLY A 277 8.96 6.09 12.11
N ASN A 278 8.24 5.43 11.19
CA ASN A 278 8.23 3.98 11.04
C ASN A 278 9.04 3.59 9.78
N PRO A 279 10.10 2.75 9.91
CA PRO A 279 11.01 2.47 8.81
C PRO A 279 10.46 1.51 7.77
N ILE A 280 9.34 0.81 8.01
CA ILE A 280 8.82 -0.20 7.09
C ILE A 280 8.06 0.48 5.94
N VAL A 281 8.43 0.12 4.71
CA VAL A 281 7.87 0.67 3.47
C VAL A 281 7.09 -0.41 2.73
N PHE A 282 5.78 -0.27 2.64
CA PHE A 282 4.93 -1.14 1.84
C PHE A 282 5.06 -0.86 0.34
N ILE A 283 5.23 -1.90 -0.48
CA ILE A 283 5.40 -1.78 -1.94
C ILE A 283 4.58 -2.88 -2.63
N PRO A 284 3.38 -2.59 -3.15
CA PRO A 284 2.63 -3.56 -3.94
C PRO A 284 3.34 -3.83 -5.27
N ILE A 285 3.28 -5.07 -5.74
CA ILE A 285 3.97 -5.53 -6.96
C ILE A 285 2.97 -6.26 -7.86
N HIS A 286 2.74 -5.70 -9.04
CA HIS A 286 1.72 -6.16 -9.96
C HIS A 286 2.28 -6.91 -11.19
N TRP A 287 3.48 -6.53 -11.69
CA TRP A 287 4.01 -7.02 -12.97
C TRP A 287 5.10 -8.08 -12.86
N ALA A 288 5.61 -8.35 -11.65
CA ALA A 288 6.62 -9.39 -11.42
C ALA A 288 6.14 -10.85 -11.51
N PRO A 289 4.84 -11.18 -11.31
CA PRO A 289 4.37 -12.56 -11.30
C PRO A 289 4.82 -13.39 -12.51
N ASP A 290 4.93 -14.68 -12.31
CA ASP A 290 5.40 -15.65 -13.30
C ASP A 290 4.59 -15.66 -14.61
N ALA A 291 3.32 -15.26 -14.53
CA ALA A 291 2.41 -15.20 -15.66
C ALA A 291 2.58 -13.99 -16.57
N PHE A 292 3.15 -12.88 -16.07
CA PHE A 292 3.22 -11.62 -16.85
C PHE A 292 4.51 -11.46 -17.65
N MET A 293 5.63 -11.97 -17.14
CA MET A 293 6.93 -11.82 -17.79
C MET A 293 7.68 -13.14 -17.86
N SER A 294 8.36 -13.38 -18.99
CA SER A 294 9.38 -14.42 -19.04
C SER A 294 10.51 -14.12 -18.02
N PRO A 295 11.26 -15.13 -17.56
CA PRO A 295 12.43 -14.91 -16.69
C PRO A 295 13.39 -13.84 -17.24
N LYS A 296 13.70 -13.90 -18.54
CA LYS A 296 14.58 -12.94 -19.20
C LYS A 296 14.03 -11.51 -19.20
N GLN A 297 12.72 -11.33 -19.39
CA GLN A 297 12.09 -10.00 -19.32
C GLN A 297 12.12 -9.44 -17.90
N PHE A 298 11.81 -10.27 -16.92
CA PHE A 298 11.89 -9.92 -15.50
C PHE A 298 13.30 -9.44 -15.13
N GLU A 299 14.32 -10.23 -15.43
CA GLU A 299 15.72 -9.91 -15.14
C GLU A 299 16.26 -8.72 -15.96
N THR A 300 15.65 -8.39 -17.11
CA THR A 300 16.10 -7.26 -17.95
C THR A 300 15.40 -5.96 -17.61
N PHE A 301 14.07 -5.97 -17.41
CA PHE A 301 13.26 -4.77 -17.36
C PHE A 301 12.74 -4.44 -15.97
N TRP A 302 12.44 -5.47 -15.15
CA TRP A 302 11.76 -5.27 -13.89
C TRP A 302 12.72 -5.29 -12.70
N TRP A 303 13.43 -6.41 -12.51
CA TRP A 303 14.26 -6.66 -11.33
C TRP A 303 15.38 -5.64 -11.10
N PRO A 304 16.18 -5.21 -12.09
CA PRO A 304 17.32 -4.33 -11.85
C PRO A 304 16.93 -3.01 -11.18
N SER A 305 15.87 -2.35 -11.67
CA SER A 305 15.41 -1.08 -11.11
C SER A 305 14.79 -1.25 -9.73
N PHE A 306 14.01 -2.32 -9.53
CA PHE A 306 13.39 -2.61 -8.24
C PHE A 306 14.42 -3.02 -7.19
N ARG A 307 15.36 -3.89 -7.55
CA ARG A 307 16.48 -4.24 -6.69
C ARG A 307 17.26 -3.01 -6.24
N GLN A 308 17.63 -2.13 -7.16
CA GLN A 308 18.34 -0.90 -6.82
C GLN A 308 17.51 -0.01 -5.90
N MET A 309 16.19 0.12 -6.15
CA MET A 309 15.30 0.83 -5.24
C MET A 309 15.33 0.25 -3.83
N MET A 310 15.25 -1.07 -3.68
CA MET A 310 15.35 -1.72 -2.36
C MET A 310 16.69 -1.43 -1.69
N LEU A 311 17.80 -1.49 -2.42
CA LEU A 311 19.13 -1.17 -1.89
C LEU A 311 19.22 0.28 -1.42
N ASP A 312 18.72 1.23 -2.20
CA ASP A 312 18.70 2.66 -1.86
C ASP A 312 17.87 2.91 -0.57
N LEU A 313 16.73 2.22 -0.42
CA LEU A 313 15.90 2.30 0.78
C LEU A 313 16.60 1.67 2.01
N ILE A 314 17.24 0.51 1.83
CA ILE A 314 17.99 -0.16 2.90
C ILE A 314 19.17 0.71 3.37
N GLU A 315 19.90 1.34 2.44
CA GLU A 315 20.99 2.27 2.75
C GLU A 315 20.49 3.49 3.55
N ALA A 316 19.26 3.94 3.27
CA ALA A 316 18.60 5.00 4.04
C ALA A 316 18.10 4.54 5.42
N GLY A 317 18.33 3.28 5.83
CA GLY A 317 17.88 2.71 7.10
C GLY A 317 16.42 2.24 7.11
N LEU A 318 15.81 2.09 5.93
CA LEU A 318 14.43 1.63 5.80
C LEU A 318 14.35 0.11 5.58
N VAL A 319 13.16 -0.43 5.81
CA VAL A 319 12.84 -1.86 5.65
C VAL A 319 11.82 -2.01 4.51
N PRO A 320 12.24 -2.32 3.28
CA PRO A 320 11.30 -2.61 2.20
C PRO A 320 10.43 -3.82 2.53
N MET A 321 9.13 -3.68 2.30
CA MET A 321 8.13 -4.74 2.44
C MET A 321 7.34 -4.89 1.14
N PRO A 322 7.95 -5.51 0.10
CA PRO A 322 7.24 -5.82 -1.13
C PRO A 322 6.15 -6.87 -0.89
N LEU A 323 4.96 -6.61 -1.43
CA LEU A 323 3.90 -7.58 -1.58
C LEU A 323 4.00 -8.19 -2.98
N TRP A 324 4.45 -9.45 -3.05
CA TRP A 324 4.55 -10.24 -4.26
C TRP A 324 3.17 -10.83 -4.60
N GLU A 325 2.41 -10.10 -5.40
CA GLU A 325 1.08 -10.54 -5.81
C GLU A 325 1.13 -11.74 -6.74
N SER A 326 0.08 -12.56 -6.74
CA SER A 326 -0.02 -13.80 -7.51
C SER A 326 1.13 -14.78 -7.20
N ASP A 327 1.51 -15.65 -8.15
CA ASP A 327 2.59 -16.63 -7.98
C ASP A 327 3.91 -16.11 -8.54
N CYS A 328 4.92 -16.07 -7.68
CA CYS A 328 6.28 -15.63 -7.99
C CYS A 328 7.31 -16.76 -7.73
N THR A 329 6.89 -18.02 -7.76
CA THR A 329 7.76 -19.18 -7.43
C THR A 329 9.03 -19.21 -8.29
N LYS A 330 8.94 -18.89 -9.59
CA LYS A 330 10.11 -18.85 -10.50
C LYS A 330 11.03 -17.66 -10.26
N ARG A 331 10.64 -16.68 -9.43
CA ARG A 331 11.44 -15.51 -9.10
C ARG A 331 12.30 -15.72 -7.86
N LEU A 332 11.98 -16.69 -7.01
CA LEU A 332 12.57 -16.85 -5.67
C LEU A 332 14.10 -16.80 -5.68
N GLU A 333 14.76 -17.52 -6.59
CA GLU A 333 16.23 -17.55 -6.69
C GLU A 333 16.82 -16.18 -7.10
N VAL A 334 16.10 -15.40 -7.89
CA VAL A 334 16.56 -14.08 -8.34
C VAL A 334 16.35 -13.01 -7.27
N ILE A 335 15.18 -13.04 -6.62
CA ILE A 335 14.80 -12.01 -5.65
C ILE A 335 15.48 -12.14 -4.29
N ARG A 336 16.24 -13.22 -4.07
CA ARG A 336 17.08 -13.35 -2.87
C ARG A 336 18.34 -12.46 -2.90
N ASP A 337 18.69 -11.86 -4.05
CA ASP A 337 19.88 -11.03 -4.22
C ASP A 337 19.72 -9.64 -3.60
N ILE A 338 19.57 -9.60 -2.28
CA ILE A 338 19.50 -8.41 -1.42
C ILE A 338 20.21 -8.69 -0.08
N PRO A 339 20.59 -7.64 0.68
CA PRO A 339 21.20 -7.81 2.01
C PRO A 339 20.29 -8.55 2.99
N ALA A 340 20.84 -9.60 3.65
CA ALA A 340 20.11 -10.40 4.61
C ALA A 340 19.67 -9.59 5.84
N GLY A 341 18.47 -9.89 6.34
CA GLY A 341 17.91 -9.27 7.55
C GLY A 341 17.52 -7.81 7.39
N LYS A 342 17.10 -7.41 6.20
CA LYS A 342 16.75 -6.02 5.86
C LYS A 342 15.36 -5.84 5.25
N CYS A 343 14.66 -6.93 4.91
CA CYS A 343 13.38 -6.87 4.20
C CYS A 343 12.34 -7.81 4.81
N ILE A 344 11.09 -7.53 4.53
CA ILE A 344 9.94 -8.42 4.74
C ILE A 344 9.37 -8.73 3.37
N TYR A 345 9.33 -9.98 2.94
CA TYR A 345 8.65 -10.37 1.70
C TYR A 345 7.26 -10.92 2.02
N TRP A 346 6.26 -10.21 1.56
CA TRP A 346 4.86 -10.60 1.69
C TRP A 346 4.40 -11.27 0.40
N PHE A 347 3.98 -12.54 0.49
CA PHE A 347 3.55 -13.33 -0.67
C PHE A 347 2.03 -13.55 -0.67
N GLU A 348 1.42 -13.41 -1.86
CA GLU A 348 0.00 -13.71 -2.03
C GLU A 348 -0.23 -15.20 -2.27
N ARG A 349 0.36 -15.80 -3.33
CA ARG A 349 0.09 -17.18 -3.76
C ARG A 349 1.32 -18.07 -3.83
N THR A 350 2.50 -17.52 -3.77
CA THR A 350 3.74 -18.30 -3.72
C THR A 350 3.74 -19.20 -2.49
N ASP A 351 4.10 -20.46 -2.66
CA ASP A 351 4.22 -21.41 -1.55
C ASP A 351 5.26 -20.92 -0.53
N LEU A 352 4.81 -20.63 0.69
CA LEU A 352 5.69 -20.13 1.76
C LEU A 352 6.68 -21.17 2.27
N VAL A 353 6.40 -22.46 2.16
CA VAL A 353 7.36 -23.52 2.50
C VAL A 353 8.54 -23.45 1.52
N ARG A 354 8.23 -23.37 0.21
CA ARG A 354 9.26 -23.18 -0.82
C ARG A 354 9.96 -21.84 -0.71
N ALA A 355 9.23 -20.78 -0.42
CA ALA A 355 9.83 -19.46 -0.19
C ALA A 355 10.77 -19.47 1.01
N HIS A 356 10.43 -20.17 2.10
CA HIS A 356 11.30 -20.36 3.25
C HIS A 356 12.60 -21.12 2.90
N GLU A 357 12.52 -22.18 2.12
CA GLU A 357 13.70 -22.93 1.68
C GLU A 357 14.70 -22.05 0.92
N VAL A 358 14.21 -21.11 0.10
CA VAL A 358 15.07 -20.26 -0.76
C VAL A 358 15.47 -18.96 -0.08
N LEU A 359 14.58 -18.35 0.70
CA LEU A 359 14.70 -16.98 1.18
C LEU A 359 14.84 -16.87 2.71
N GLY A 360 14.65 -17.97 3.46
CA GLY A 360 14.54 -17.93 4.93
C GLY A 360 15.79 -17.44 5.66
N ASP A 361 16.94 -17.46 5.01
CA ASP A 361 18.22 -16.91 5.49
C ASP A 361 18.47 -15.46 5.02
N VAL A 362 17.56 -14.88 4.22
CA VAL A 362 17.72 -13.54 3.64
C VAL A 362 16.65 -12.57 4.12
N VAL A 363 15.36 -12.99 4.16
CA VAL A 363 14.25 -12.10 4.48
C VAL A 363 13.31 -12.69 5.53
N ALA A 364 12.59 -11.83 6.26
CA ALA A 364 11.38 -12.24 6.95
C ALA A 364 10.27 -12.51 5.93
N LEU A 365 9.47 -13.55 6.15
CA LEU A 365 8.31 -13.87 5.33
C LEU A 365 7.03 -13.32 5.97
N ARG A 366 6.08 -12.89 5.14
CA ARG A 366 4.74 -12.49 5.57
C ARG A 366 3.68 -13.14 4.70
N GLY A 367 2.55 -13.49 5.29
CA GLY A 367 1.39 -14.08 4.60
C GLY A 367 1.17 -15.51 5.06
N ASN A 368 0.58 -16.42 4.29
CA ASN A 368 -0.24 -16.13 3.10
C ASN A 368 -1.45 -17.07 3.10
N LEU A 369 -2.33 -16.88 4.09
CA LEU A 369 -3.59 -17.62 4.03
C LEU A 369 -4.35 -17.23 2.77
N SER A 370 -4.68 -18.23 1.95
CA SER A 370 -5.28 -18.02 0.64
C SER A 370 -6.60 -17.27 0.70
N PRO A 371 -6.85 -16.30 -0.21
CA PRO A 371 -8.11 -15.55 -0.25
C PRO A 371 -9.35 -16.44 -0.34
N SER A 372 -9.30 -17.49 -1.15
CA SER A 372 -10.41 -18.44 -1.30
C SER A 372 -10.67 -19.20 0.00
N LEU A 373 -9.62 -19.64 0.69
CA LEU A 373 -9.76 -20.29 2.00
C LEU A 373 -10.41 -19.35 3.01
N MET A 374 -9.95 -18.10 3.07
CA MET A 374 -10.48 -17.12 4.02
C MET A 374 -11.94 -16.77 3.73
N ALA A 375 -12.31 -16.61 2.45
CA ALA A 375 -13.67 -16.22 2.04
C ALA A 375 -14.68 -17.37 2.11
N THR A 376 -14.29 -18.60 1.69
CA THR A 376 -15.23 -19.73 1.50
C THR A 376 -14.93 -20.95 2.33
N GLY A 377 -13.76 -21.02 3.00
CA GLY A 377 -13.40 -22.13 3.89
C GLY A 377 -14.13 -22.10 5.24
N THR A 378 -14.00 -23.18 5.97
CA THR A 378 -14.49 -23.29 7.35
C THR A 378 -13.42 -22.82 8.35
N PRO A 379 -13.79 -22.42 9.59
CA PRO A 379 -12.85 -22.12 10.66
C PRO A 379 -11.84 -23.26 10.92
N GLN A 380 -12.23 -24.52 10.78
CA GLN A 380 -11.37 -25.69 10.96
C GLN A 380 -10.32 -25.78 9.84
N GLN A 381 -10.69 -25.45 8.59
CA GLN A 381 -9.75 -25.41 7.47
C GLN A 381 -8.75 -24.27 7.62
N VAL A 382 -9.17 -23.12 8.13
CA VAL A 382 -8.29 -21.98 8.45
C VAL A 382 -7.31 -22.37 9.56
N ASP A 383 -7.79 -23.00 10.65
CA ASP A 383 -6.96 -23.51 11.74
C ASP A 383 -5.88 -24.50 11.23
N ALA A 384 -6.26 -25.44 10.37
CA ALA A 384 -5.34 -26.41 9.76
C ALA A 384 -4.29 -25.74 8.85
N ALA A 385 -4.66 -24.71 8.11
CA ALA A 385 -3.74 -23.96 7.26
C ALA A 385 -2.72 -23.14 8.09
N VAL A 386 -3.15 -22.51 9.19
CA VAL A 386 -2.23 -21.86 10.12
C VAL A 386 -1.27 -22.88 10.73
N LYS A 387 -1.79 -24.04 11.19
CA LYS A 387 -0.96 -25.12 11.72
C LYS A 387 0.08 -25.58 10.70
N HIS A 388 -0.28 -25.72 9.43
CA HIS A 388 0.63 -26.07 8.35
C HIS A 388 1.80 -25.08 8.23
N LEU A 389 1.52 -23.78 8.22
CA LEU A 389 2.56 -22.75 8.17
C LEU A 389 3.45 -22.75 9.42
N VAL A 390 2.86 -23.00 10.60
CA VAL A 390 3.64 -23.15 11.84
C VAL A 390 4.56 -24.37 11.75
N ASP A 391 4.07 -25.52 11.36
CA ASP A 391 4.85 -26.76 11.33
C ASP A 391 5.98 -26.73 10.28
N HIS A 392 5.75 -26.11 9.12
CA HIS A 392 6.66 -26.18 7.97
C HIS A 392 7.51 -24.93 7.74
N VAL A 393 7.14 -23.78 8.33
CA VAL A 393 7.90 -22.53 8.20
C VAL A 393 8.41 -22.09 9.56
N TRP A 394 7.51 -21.76 10.50
CA TRP A 394 7.88 -21.19 11.79
C TRP A 394 8.77 -22.14 12.63
N ASN A 395 8.32 -23.36 12.85
CA ASN A 395 9.07 -24.37 13.62
C ASN A 395 10.32 -24.89 12.88
N ARG A 396 10.51 -24.53 11.61
CA ARG A 396 11.72 -24.80 10.83
C ARG A 396 12.70 -23.62 10.83
N GLY A 397 12.50 -22.66 11.70
CA GLY A 397 13.36 -21.48 11.86
C GLY A 397 13.03 -20.31 10.96
N GLY A 398 11.95 -20.40 10.17
CA GLY A 398 11.45 -19.30 9.34
C GLY A 398 10.97 -18.12 10.17
N LYS A 399 11.27 -16.91 9.74
CA LYS A 399 10.85 -15.67 10.38
C LYS A 399 9.54 -15.22 9.75
N LEU A 400 8.44 -15.81 10.23
CA LEU A 400 7.11 -15.65 9.68
C LEU A 400 6.30 -14.61 10.46
N ILE A 401 5.76 -13.64 9.75
CA ILE A 401 4.68 -12.75 10.20
C ILE A 401 3.39 -13.31 9.59
N LEU A 402 2.54 -13.93 10.39
CA LEU A 402 1.30 -14.51 9.88
C LEU A 402 0.36 -13.40 9.41
N ASP A 403 -0.16 -13.56 8.21
CA ASP A 403 -1.18 -12.71 7.60
C ASP A 403 -1.97 -13.51 6.54
N THR A 404 -2.92 -12.87 5.93
CA THR A 404 -3.58 -13.34 4.71
C THR A 404 -2.77 -12.95 3.46
N ALA A 405 -3.23 -13.32 2.29
CA ALA A 405 -2.52 -13.10 1.03
C ALA A 405 -2.32 -11.61 0.68
N PHE A 406 -3.39 -10.81 0.75
CA PHE A 406 -3.37 -9.34 0.55
C PHE A 406 -4.34 -8.67 1.52
N GLY A 407 -4.00 -8.73 2.80
CA GLY A 407 -4.98 -8.36 3.81
C GLY A 407 -6.18 -9.32 3.87
N ILE A 408 -7.10 -9.07 4.76
CA ILE A 408 -8.30 -9.90 4.90
C ILE A 408 -9.20 -9.67 3.69
N PRO A 409 -9.52 -10.71 2.89
CA PRO A 409 -10.44 -10.57 1.76
C PRO A 409 -11.82 -10.05 2.21
N ASP A 410 -12.43 -9.20 1.39
CA ASP A 410 -13.63 -8.44 1.76
C ASP A 410 -14.82 -9.34 2.15
N GLU A 411 -14.94 -10.53 1.54
CA GLU A 411 -16.00 -11.50 1.80
C GLU A 411 -15.73 -12.43 2.98
N THR A 412 -14.58 -12.31 3.65
CA THR A 412 -14.18 -13.24 4.72
C THR A 412 -15.16 -13.20 5.90
N PRO A 413 -15.74 -14.36 6.29
CA PRO A 413 -16.53 -14.45 7.52
C PRO A 413 -15.67 -14.11 8.74
N VAL A 414 -16.23 -13.35 9.68
CA VAL A 414 -15.53 -12.98 10.93
C VAL A 414 -15.04 -14.22 11.71
N ALA A 415 -15.79 -15.33 11.63
CA ALA A 415 -15.41 -16.61 12.24
C ALA A 415 -14.07 -17.15 11.72
N ASN A 416 -13.76 -16.94 10.44
CA ASN A 416 -12.48 -17.37 9.84
C ASN A 416 -11.32 -16.49 10.32
N VAL A 417 -11.54 -15.19 10.48
CA VAL A 417 -10.53 -14.29 11.06
C VAL A 417 -10.26 -14.67 12.53
N ARG A 418 -11.30 -14.94 13.32
CA ARG A 418 -11.16 -15.45 14.69
C ARG A 418 -10.39 -16.76 14.75
N ALA A 419 -10.65 -17.69 13.81
CA ALA A 419 -9.94 -18.96 13.73
C ALA A 419 -8.44 -18.76 13.42
N MET A 420 -8.08 -17.85 12.51
CA MET A 420 -6.69 -17.51 12.20
C MET A 420 -5.94 -17.04 13.44
N PHE A 421 -6.47 -16.04 14.16
CA PHE A 421 -5.83 -15.51 15.37
C PHE A 421 -5.78 -16.53 16.51
N ALA A 422 -6.83 -17.32 16.71
CA ALA A 422 -6.88 -18.38 17.72
C ALA A 422 -5.87 -19.49 17.44
N ALA A 423 -5.73 -19.91 16.17
CA ALA A 423 -4.77 -20.93 15.76
C ALA A 423 -3.32 -20.44 15.91
N ALA A 424 -3.02 -19.18 15.55
CA ALA A 424 -1.70 -18.60 15.75
C ALA A 424 -1.28 -18.63 17.23
N ARG A 425 -2.17 -18.21 18.14
CA ARG A 425 -1.91 -18.26 19.59
C ARG A 425 -1.74 -19.68 20.10
N ARG A 426 -2.47 -20.65 19.55
CA ARG A 426 -2.43 -22.06 19.97
C ARG A 426 -1.15 -22.77 19.56
N TYR A 427 -0.66 -22.53 18.35
CA TYR A 427 0.41 -23.31 17.75
C TYR A 427 1.79 -22.63 17.81
N ALA A 428 1.83 -21.31 17.97
CA ALA A 428 3.06 -20.52 17.95
C ALA A 428 3.07 -19.35 18.95
N GLY A 429 2.25 -19.48 20.00
CA GLY A 429 2.16 -18.54 21.14
C GLY A 429 3.17 -18.82 22.23
#